data_038519dd257b5adf7f4785031fead869
#
_entry.id   038519dd257b5adf7f4785031fead869
#
_cell.length_a   1.000
_cell.length_b   1.000
_cell.length_c   1.000
_cell.angle_alpha   90.00
_cell.angle_beta   90.00
_cell.angle_gamma   90.00
#
_symmetry.space_group_name_H-M   'P 1'
#
loop_
_entity.id
_entity.type
_entity.pdbx_description
1 polymer ?
#
loop_
_entity_poly.entity_id
_entity_poly.type
_entity_poly.pdbx_seq_one_letter_code
_entity_poly.pdbx_strand_id
1 'polypeptide(L)'
;MNDRDPEFATKAVAVIELLLSPPTDGPLFCVDEKPGIGVRQPTAPDQPPVPRGPPARGRPARREFEYTRNGTVDLLAGFRVNDGRVCGMVRLKHRSREFCELLALLDEQTPVGQPIHLILDPVSSHWSAEGVTWLDAHPQRTFVFHFLPVHASWLSFIEVWFSILSRKCLRRADFADASIATQQIEAFMSTYNTHMAHPFEWKKGVRFYKRLKDKIAARSELQLAA
;
A
#
# COMPACT_ATOMS: atom_id res chain seq x y z
N MET A 1 22.95 -11.07 1.56
CA MET A 1 21.78 -10.35 2.06
C MET A 1 22.29 -9.18 2.89
N ASN A 2 22.24 -8.05 2.30
CA ASN A 2 22.32 -6.69 2.82
C ASN A 2 23.64 -5.98 3.09
N ASP A 3 24.47 -5.92 2.05
CA ASP A 3 25.55 -4.92 2.02
C ASP A 3 25.05 -3.48 1.73
N ARG A 4 23.72 -3.31 1.46
CA ARG A 4 23.13 -2.03 1.06
C ARG A 4 22.44 -1.24 2.18
N ASP A 5 22.09 -1.87 3.29
CA ASP A 5 21.56 -1.20 4.48
C ASP A 5 22.18 -1.84 5.74
N PRO A 6 23.23 -1.25 6.31
CA PRO A 6 23.88 -1.77 7.52
C PRO A 6 22.94 -1.81 8.74
N GLU A 7 21.91 -0.97 8.77
CA GLU A 7 20.91 -0.91 9.83
C GLU A 7 19.64 -1.74 9.56
N PHE A 8 19.67 -2.56 8.50
CA PHE A 8 18.48 -3.33 8.09
C PHE A 8 17.82 -4.09 9.24
N ALA A 9 18.60 -4.80 10.04
CA ALA A 9 18.05 -5.61 11.13
C ALA A 9 17.35 -4.73 12.19
N THR A 10 17.98 -3.63 12.58
CA THR A 10 17.45 -2.70 13.57
C THR A 10 16.16 -2.03 13.08
N LYS A 11 16.16 -1.50 11.86
CA LYS A 11 14.98 -0.88 11.25
C LYS A 11 13.85 -1.90 11.08
N ALA A 12 14.15 -3.11 10.58
CA ALA A 12 13.15 -4.16 10.40
C ALA A 12 12.52 -4.58 11.73
N VAL A 13 13.32 -4.72 12.80
CA VAL A 13 12.80 -5.04 14.14
C VAL A 13 11.88 -3.93 14.62
N ALA A 14 12.29 -2.66 14.54
CA ALA A 14 11.47 -1.52 14.96
C ALA A 14 10.11 -1.48 14.23
N VAL A 15 10.12 -1.66 12.90
CA VAL A 15 8.87 -1.69 12.10
C VAL A 15 7.99 -2.88 12.50
N ILE A 16 8.58 -4.07 12.69
CA ILE A 16 7.82 -5.25 13.09
C ILE A 16 7.19 -5.06 14.47
N GLU A 17 7.90 -4.46 15.41
CA GLU A 17 7.38 -4.17 16.75
C GLU A 17 6.17 -3.22 16.68
N LEU A 18 6.24 -2.19 15.86
CA LEU A 18 5.11 -1.29 15.60
C LEU A 18 3.90 -2.02 14.97
N LEU A 19 4.14 -2.95 14.05
CA LEU A 19 3.06 -3.72 13.42
C LEU A 19 2.42 -4.75 14.38
N LEU A 20 3.20 -5.30 15.32
CA LEU A 20 2.71 -6.23 16.32
C LEU A 20 2.04 -5.54 17.52
N SER A 21 2.46 -4.32 17.82
CA SER A 21 1.97 -3.51 18.94
C SER A 21 1.87 -2.04 18.50
N PRO A 22 0.81 -1.69 17.76
CA PRO A 22 0.63 -0.33 17.25
C PRO A 22 0.61 0.71 18.39
N PRO A 23 1.08 1.94 18.14
CA PRO A 23 0.99 3.04 19.10
C PRO A 23 -0.43 3.24 19.62
N THR A 24 -0.55 3.64 20.89
CA THR A 24 -1.85 3.90 21.53
C THR A 24 -2.22 5.37 21.57
N ASP A 25 -1.29 6.25 21.25
CA ASP A 25 -1.44 7.71 21.23
C ASP A 25 -2.00 8.25 19.89
N GLY A 26 -1.95 7.43 18.83
CA GLY A 26 -2.47 7.79 17.53
C GLY A 26 -2.54 6.63 16.54
N PRO A 27 -3.16 6.84 15.36
CA PRO A 27 -3.24 5.82 14.33
C PRO A 27 -1.87 5.53 13.69
N LEU A 28 -1.66 4.26 13.32
CA LEU A 28 -0.50 3.81 12.56
C LEU A 28 -0.93 3.46 11.14
N PHE A 29 -0.34 4.09 10.15
CA PHE A 29 -0.57 3.80 8.74
C PHE A 29 0.68 3.22 8.08
N CYS A 30 0.50 2.18 7.27
CA CYS A 30 1.47 1.79 6.25
C CYS A 30 1.12 2.54 4.96
N VAL A 31 2.02 3.39 4.49
CA VAL A 31 1.79 4.27 3.33
C VAL A 31 2.70 3.85 2.18
N ASP A 32 2.14 3.78 0.97
CA ASP A 32 2.89 3.49 -0.24
C ASP A 32 2.11 3.90 -1.49
N GLU A 33 2.76 3.86 -2.67
CA GLU A 33 2.17 4.07 -3.97
C GLU A 33 2.06 2.78 -4.77
N LYS A 34 0.95 2.66 -5.51
CA LYS A 34 0.80 1.67 -6.56
C LYS A 34 0.76 2.37 -7.92
N PRO A 35 1.93 2.55 -8.56
CA PRO A 35 2.03 3.25 -9.83
C PRO A 35 1.58 2.38 -10.99
N GLY A 36 1.25 3.03 -12.11
CA GLY A 36 1.09 2.39 -13.41
C GLY A 36 -0.11 1.45 -13.51
N ILE A 37 -1.20 1.72 -12.81
CA ILE A 37 -2.46 0.98 -12.99
C ILE A 37 -2.96 1.24 -14.40
N GLY A 38 -2.93 0.21 -15.25
CA GLY A 38 -3.27 0.33 -16.68
C GLY A 38 -4.75 0.62 -16.90
N VAL A 39 -5.04 1.71 -17.60
CA VAL A 39 -6.36 2.04 -18.12
C VAL A 39 -6.51 1.37 -19.48
N ARG A 40 -7.32 0.31 -19.54
CA ARG A 40 -7.43 -0.57 -20.71
C ARG A 40 -8.90 -0.84 -21.01
N GLN A 41 -9.24 -0.77 -22.29
CA GLN A 41 -10.58 -1.09 -22.79
C GLN A 41 -10.45 -2.21 -23.84
N PRO A 42 -11.16 -3.35 -23.67
CA PRO A 42 -11.23 -4.37 -24.69
C PRO A 42 -11.74 -3.80 -26.04
N THR A 43 -11.19 -4.29 -27.17
CA THR A 43 -11.60 -3.86 -28.50
C THR A 43 -12.94 -4.45 -28.94
N ALA A 44 -13.34 -5.55 -28.29
CA ALA A 44 -14.64 -6.20 -28.52
C ALA A 44 -15.19 -6.76 -27.19
N PRO A 45 -16.50 -7.02 -27.10
CA PRO A 45 -17.10 -7.61 -25.91
C PRO A 45 -16.68 -9.07 -25.72
N ASP A 46 -16.61 -9.50 -24.45
CA ASP A 46 -16.41 -10.90 -24.07
C ASP A 46 -17.53 -11.78 -24.67
N GLN A 47 -17.16 -12.97 -25.12
CA GLN A 47 -18.13 -13.95 -25.62
C GLN A 47 -18.62 -14.83 -24.47
N PRO A 48 -19.94 -14.87 -24.21
CA PRO A 48 -20.51 -15.73 -23.17
C PRO A 48 -20.31 -17.21 -23.50
N PRO A 49 -20.38 -18.11 -22.50
CA PRO A 49 -20.35 -19.53 -22.75
C PRO A 49 -21.58 -19.97 -23.54
N VAL A 50 -21.39 -20.90 -24.45
CA VAL A 50 -22.49 -21.57 -25.16
C VAL A 50 -22.72 -22.93 -24.49
N PRO A 51 -23.91 -23.19 -23.95
CA PRO A 51 -24.24 -24.49 -23.35
C PRO A 51 -24.06 -25.66 -24.35
N ARG A 52 -23.65 -26.82 -23.83
CA ARG A 52 -23.58 -28.02 -24.62
C ARG A 52 -24.99 -28.59 -24.79
N GLY A 53 -25.41 -28.82 -26.04
CA GLY A 53 -26.69 -29.45 -26.38
C GLY A 53 -26.89 -29.44 -27.89
N PRO A 54 -27.65 -30.43 -28.47
CA PRO A 54 -27.91 -30.47 -29.89
C PRO A 54 -28.64 -29.18 -30.37
N PRO A 55 -28.22 -28.61 -31.51
CA PRO A 55 -27.08 -28.99 -32.36
C PRO A 55 -25.72 -28.45 -31.96
N ALA A 56 -25.59 -27.71 -30.84
CA ALA A 56 -24.37 -26.99 -30.45
C ALA A 56 -23.39 -27.89 -29.69
N ARG A 57 -22.08 -27.78 -30.04
CA ARG A 57 -20.99 -28.49 -29.35
C ARG A 57 -20.62 -27.90 -27.98
N GLY A 58 -21.26 -26.83 -27.55
CA GLY A 58 -20.88 -26.09 -26.35
C GLY A 58 -19.51 -25.41 -26.48
N ARG A 59 -19.37 -24.24 -25.88
CA ARG A 59 -18.15 -23.45 -25.94
C ARG A 59 -17.96 -22.71 -24.60
N PRO A 60 -16.75 -22.76 -23.97
CA PRO A 60 -16.49 -21.96 -22.79
C PRO A 60 -16.56 -20.47 -23.10
N ALA A 61 -16.79 -19.67 -22.07
CA ALA A 61 -16.65 -18.22 -22.18
C ALA A 61 -15.26 -17.85 -22.72
N ARG A 62 -15.20 -16.89 -23.60
CA ARG A 62 -13.94 -16.36 -24.15
C ARG A 62 -13.87 -14.88 -23.83
N ARG A 63 -12.79 -14.48 -23.20
CA ARG A 63 -12.48 -13.09 -22.94
C ARG A 63 -11.72 -12.51 -24.15
N GLU A 64 -12.04 -11.24 -24.50
CA GLU A 64 -11.27 -10.51 -25.47
C GLU A 64 -9.84 -10.27 -24.93
N PHE A 65 -8.85 -10.54 -25.74
CA PHE A 65 -7.44 -10.39 -25.37
C PHE A 65 -6.82 -9.11 -25.95
N GLU A 66 -7.43 -8.55 -27.01
CA GLU A 66 -7.00 -7.28 -27.56
C GLU A 66 -7.64 -6.13 -26.80
N TYR A 67 -6.86 -5.10 -26.54
CA TYR A 67 -7.31 -3.92 -25.80
C TYR A 67 -6.62 -2.65 -26.28
N THR A 68 -7.33 -1.55 -26.21
CA THR A 68 -6.80 -0.19 -26.35
C THR A 68 -6.24 0.27 -25.03
N ARG A 69 -5.05 0.89 -25.06
CA ARG A 69 -4.42 1.49 -23.88
C ARG A 69 -4.78 2.97 -23.81
N ASN A 70 -5.45 3.38 -22.75
CA ASN A 70 -5.93 4.74 -22.52
C ASN A 70 -5.13 5.44 -21.39
N GLY A 71 -3.87 5.05 -21.22
CA GLY A 71 -2.96 5.61 -20.21
C GLY A 71 -2.86 4.77 -18.93
N THR A 72 -2.46 5.42 -17.87
CA THR A 72 -2.30 4.85 -16.52
C THR A 72 -2.80 5.83 -15.48
N VAL A 73 -3.17 5.30 -14.32
CA VAL A 73 -3.37 6.05 -13.08
C VAL A 73 -2.51 5.48 -11.97
N ASP A 74 -2.21 6.29 -10.97
CA ASP A 74 -1.44 5.91 -9.79
C ASP A 74 -2.35 6.00 -8.56
N LEU A 75 -2.23 5.05 -7.65
CA LEU A 75 -2.95 5.07 -6.37
C LEU A 75 -1.95 5.34 -5.25
N LEU A 76 -2.17 6.41 -4.49
CA LEU A 76 -1.49 6.68 -3.24
C LEU A 76 -2.43 6.26 -2.10
N ALA A 77 -1.96 5.43 -1.17
CA ALA A 77 -2.83 4.92 -0.12
C ALA A 77 -2.09 4.68 1.21
N GLY A 78 -2.86 4.77 2.30
CA GLY A 78 -2.46 4.39 3.65
C GLY A 78 -3.37 3.27 4.19
N PHE A 79 -2.78 2.17 4.61
CA PHE A 79 -3.47 1.10 5.34
C PHE A 79 -3.36 1.35 6.83
N ARG A 80 -4.48 1.59 7.51
CA ARG A 80 -4.51 1.79 8.97
C ARG A 80 -4.37 0.45 9.68
N VAL A 81 -3.26 0.27 10.37
CA VAL A 81 -2.89 -1.01 11.02
C VAL A 81 -3.88 -1.37 12.13
N ASN A 82 -4.40 -0.38 12.84
CA ASN A 82 -5.26 -0.54 14.00
C ASN A 82 -6.59 -1.25 13.69
N ASP A 83 -7.19 -1.01 12.53
CA ASP A 83 -8.50 -1.56 12.15
C ASP A 83 -8.56 -2.13 10.72
N GLY A 84 -7.47 -2.05 9.98
CA GLY A 84 -7.37 -2.58 8.62
C GLY A 84 -8.09 -1.75 7.55
N ARG A 85 -8.55 -0.55 7.86
CA ARG A 85 -9.15 0.36 6.88
C ARG A 85 -8.10 0.99 5.99
N VAL A 86 -8.52 1.37 4.80
CA VAL A 86 -7.67 2.01 3.80
C VAL A 86 -8.20 3.38 3.47
N CYS A 87 -7.29 4.34 3.40
CA CYS A 87 -7.51 5.67 2.93
C CYS A 87 -6.58 5.94 1.75
N GLY A 88 -7.07 6.51 0.67
CA GLY A 88 -6.22 6.74 -0.50
C GLY A 88 -6.92 7.53 -1.58
N MET A 89 -6.16 7.90 -2.60
CA MET A 89 -6.62 8.67 -3.73
C MET A 89 -5.97 8.22 -5.03
N VAL A 90 -6.70 8.28 -6.11
CA VAL A 90 -6.18 8.01 -7.45
C VAL A 90 -5.75 9.31 -8.10
N ARG A 91 -4.56 9.32 -8.69
CA ARG A 91 -3.98 10.48 -9.38
C ARG A 91 -3.33 10.04 -10.70
N LEU A 92 -3.07 10.99 -11.57
CA LEU A 92 -2.33 10.73 -12.82
C LEU A 92 -0.81 10.66 -12.60
N LYS A 93 -0.33 11.08 -11.44
CA LYS A 93 1.09 11.10 -11.04
C LYS A 93 1.20 10.94 -9.53
N HIS A 94 2.37 10.47 -9.08
CA HIS A 94 2.73 10.30 -7.66
C HIS A 94 3.97 11.12 -7.33
N ARG A 95 3.85 12.45 -7.26
CA ARG A 95 4.92 13.38 -6.90
C ARG A 95 4.76 13.83 -5.43
N SER A 96 5.66 14.66 -4.98
CA SER A 96 5.61 15.25 -3.63
C SER A 96 4.30 15.95 -3.31
N ARG A 97 3.71 16.64 -4.30
CA ARG A 97 2.41 17.28 -4.14
C ARG A 97 1.31 16.27 -3.81
N GLU A 98 1.25 15.18 -4.57
CA GLU A 98 0.25 14.14 -4.36
C GLU A 98 0.50 13.42 -3.01
N PHE A 99 1.75 13.31 -2.58
CA PHE A 99 2.08 12.81 -1.24
C PHE A 99 1.57 13.76 -0.14
N CYS A 100 1.74 15.08 -0.27
CA CYS A 100 1.16 16.05 0.66
C CYS A 100 -0.38 15.99 0.70
N GLU A 101 -1.02 15.79 -0.45
CA GLU A 101 -2.47 15.56 -0.52
C GLU A 101 -2.89 14.29 0.26
N LEU A 102 -2.09 13.23 0.20
CA LEU A 102 -2.32 12.02 1.01
C LEU A 102 -2.16 12.32 2.50
N LEU A 103 -1.12 13.05 2.91
CA LEU A 103 -0.94 13.45 4.31
C LEU A 103 -2.14 14.26 4.83
N ALA A 104 -2.65 15.21 4.04
CA ALA A 104 -3.86 15.97 4.37
C ALA A 104 -5.08 15.05 4.53
N LEU A 105 -5.25 14.07 3.65
CA LEU A 105 -6.35 13.10 3.72
C LEU A 105 -6.25 12.22 4.98
N LEU A 106 -5.05 11.83 5.41
CA LEU A 106 -4.83 11.08 6.64
C LEU A 106 -5.09 11.96 7.88
N ASP A 107 -4.73 13.24 7.80
CA ASP A 107 -5.00 14.22 8.84
C ASP A 107 -6.52 14.40 9.09
N GLU A 108 -7.29 14.58 8.03
CA GLU A 108 -8.76 14.71 8.11
C GLU A 108 -9.43 13.51 8.81
N GLN A 109 -8.84 12.33 8.71
CA GLN A 109 -9.36 11.10 9.32
C GLN A 109 -8.84 10.84 10.74
N THR A 110 -7.96 11.70 11.25
CA THR A 110 -7.34 11.53 12.55
C THR A 110 -7.85 12.61 13.52
N PRO A 111 -8.29 12.24 14.73
CA PRO A 111 -8.71 13.23 15.72
C PRO A 111 -7.62 14.27 16.00
N VAL A 112 -8.04 15.52 16.23
CA VAL A 112 -7.13 16.62 16.56
C VAL A 112 -6.36 16.29 17.84
N GLY A 113 -5.04 16.57 17.84
CA GLY A 113 -4.16 16.35 18.99
C GLY A 113 -3.55 14.95 19.08
N GLN A 114 -3.96 14.02 18.20
CA GLN A 114 -3.29 12.72 18.10
C GLN A 114 -2.16 12.76 17.06
N PRO A 115 -0.97 12.21 17.34
CA PRO A 115 0.07 12.04 16.34
C PRO A 115 -0.38 11.03 15.27
N ILE A 116 0.15 11.17 14.06
CA ILE A 116 -0.07 10.25 12.95
C ILE A 116 1.24 9.50 12.70
N HIS A 117 1.26 8.21 12.99
CA HIS A 117 2.43 7.37 12.74
C HIS A 117 2.38 6.80 11.33
N LEU A 118 3.47 6.94 10.58
CA LEU A 118 3.57 6.51 9.19
C LEU A 118 4.74 5.54 9.02
N ILE A 119 4.47 4.33 8.54
CA ILE A 119 5.49 3.40 8.03
C ILE A 119 5.56 3.58 6.52
N LEU A 120 6.72 3.92 5.99
CA LEU A 120 6.94 4.19 4.56
C LEU A 120 8.37 3.88 4.13
N ASP A 121 8.56 3.73 2.81
CA ASP A 121 9.88 3.58 2.21
C ASP A 121 10.69 4.88 2.30
N PRO A 122 12.02 4.81 2.49
CA PRO A 122 12.90 5.98 2.55
C PRO A 122 13.16 6.57 1.14
N VAL A 123 12.11 6.83 0.36
CA VAL A 123 12.22 7.37 -1.00
C VAL A 123 12.37 8.88 -0.97
N SER A 124 13.24 9.42 -1.80
CA SER A 124 13.55 10.86 -1.87
C SER A 124 12.36 11.74 -2.28
N SER A 125 11.35 11.19 -2.96
CA SER A 125 10.15 11.94 -3.35
C SER A 125 9.33 12.42 -2.14
N HIS A 126 9.38 11.72 -1.02
CA HIS A 126 8.68 12.09 0.23
C HIS A 126 9.37 13.26 0.95
N TRP A 127 10.66 13.46 0.72
CA TRP A 127 11.51 14.47 1.37
C TRP A 127 11.91 15.61 0.44
N SER A 128 11.11 15.91 -0.56
CA SER A 128 11.33 17.09 -1.38
C SER A 128 11.15 18.38 -0.54
N ALA A 129 11.73 19.47 -1.03
CA ALA A 129 11.52 20.79 -0.41
C ALA A 129 10.04 21.15 -0.26
N GLU A 130 9.19 20.69 -1.18
CA GLU A 130 7.74 20.90 -1.14
C GLU A 130 7.09 20.14 0.05
N GLY A 131 7.49 18.88 0.27
CA GLY A 131 7.00 18.09 1.42
C GLY A 131 7.40 18.69 2.76
N VAL A 132 8.66 19.10 2.89
CA VAL A 132 9.15 19.77 4.10
C VAL A 132 8.37 21.08 4.35
N THR A 133 8.23 21.92 3.32
CA THR A 133 7.46 23.17 3.41
C THR A 133 6.01 22.92 3.83
N TRP A 134 5.39 21.85 3.31
CA TRP A 134 4.04 21.49 3.68
C TRP A 134 3.95 21.10 5.15
N LEU A 135 4.87 20.27 5.65
CA LEU A 135 4.91 19.86 7.06
C LEU A 135 5.14 21.07 7.99
N ASP A 136 6.04 21.98 7.63
CA ASP A 136 6.33 23.21 8.39
C ASP A 136 5.09 24.14 8.45
N ALA A 137 4.25 24.13 7.41
CA ALA A 137 3.02 24.90 7.37
C ALA A 137 1.89 24.28 8.22
N HIS A 138 2.05 23.06 8.73
CA HIS A 138 1.05 22.34 9.55
C HIS A 138 1.60 21.99 10.95
N PRO A 139 2.12 22.94 11.74
CA PRO A 139 2.78 22.68 13.02
C PRO A 139 1.82 22.14 14.10
N GLN A 140 0.50 22.29 13.90
CA GLN A 140 -0.53 21.75 14.80
C GLN A 140 -0.70 20.24 14.69
N ARG A 141 -0.10 19.62 13.68
CA ARG A 141 -0.18 18.18 13.44
C ARG A 141 1.18 17.53 13.58
N THR A 142 1.28 16.48 14.38
CA THR A 142 2.50 15.70 14.54
C THR A 142 2.46 14.48 13.64
N PHE A 143 3.35 14.43 12.65
CA PHE A 143 3.62 13.23 11.86
C PHE A 143 4.89 12.55 12.39
N VAL A 144 4.80 11.26 12.70
CA VAL A 144 5.90 10.43 13.19
C VAL A 144 6.26 9.42 12.11
N PHE A 145 7.42 9.59 11.49
CA PHE A 145 7.86 8.77 10.36
C PHE A 145 8.71 7.59 10.83
N HIS A 146 8.35 6.40 10.40
CA HIS A 146 9.05 5.14 10.64
C HIS A 146 9.48 4.55 9.31
N PHE A 147 10.79 4.56 9.04
CA PHE A 147 11.29 4.13 7.74
C PHE A 147 11.49 2.64 7.66
N LEU A 148 11.01 2.06 6.56
CA LEU A 148 11.35 0.71 6.17
C LEU A 148 12.85 0.59 5.87
N PRO A 149 13.47 -0.57 6.09
CA PRO A 149 14.80 -0.83 5.54
C PRO A 149 14.77 -0.76 4.00
N VAL A 150 15.88 -0.40 3.39
CA VAL A 150 16.01 -0.36 1.94
C VAL A 150 15.66 -1.72 1.33
N HIS A 151 14.80 -1.74 0.30
CA HIS A 151 14.27 -2.94 -0.37
C HIS A 151 13.45 -3.87 0.55
N ALA A 152 12.76 -3.34 1.53
CA ALA A 152 11.94 -4.09 2.46
C ALA A 152 10.44 -3.71 2.45
N SER A 153 9.91 -3.19 1.33
CA SER A 153 8.48 -2.86 1.17
C SER A 153 7.55 -4.03 1.53
N TRP A 154 8.01 -5.29 1.34
CA TRP A 154 7.29 -6.50 1.74
C TRP A 154 6.99 -6.60 3.26
N LEU A 155 7.60 -5.77 4.11
CA LEU A 155 7.25 -5.63 5.52
C LEU A 155 5.99 -4.80 5.72
N SER A 156 5.61 -3.98 4.74
CA SER A 156 4.47 -3.07 4.83
C SER A 156 3.14 -3.78 4.56
N PHE A 157 2.14 -3.57 5.42
CA PHE A 157 0.81 -4.16 5.25
C PHE A 157 0.05 -3.58 4.05
N ILE A 158 0.40 -2.39 3.58
CA ILE A 158 -0.22 -1.81 2.38
C ILE A 158 0.03 -2.69 1.14
N GLU A 159 1.18 -3.37 1.05
CA GLU A 159 1.50 -4.29 -0.05
C GLU A 159 0.55 -5.52 -0.07
N VAL A 160 0.18 -6.00 1.11
CA VAL A 160 -0.84 -7.07 1.23
C VAL A 160 -2.18 -6.57 0.69
N TRP A 161 -2.56 -5.35 1.06
CA TRP A 161 -3.79 -4.74 0.57
C TRP A 161 -3.74 -4.46 -0.94
N PHE A 162 -2.63 -3.96 -1.48
CA PHE A 162 -2.44 -3.80 -2.93
C PHE A 162 -2.59 -5.13 -3.69
N SER A 163 -2.18 -6.24 -3.07
CA SER A 163 -2.42 -7.57 -3.63
C SER A 163 -3.91 -7.96 -3.64
N ILE A 164 -4.68 -7.55 -2.62
CA ILE A 164 -6.13 -7.75 -2.56
C ILE A 164 -6.81 -6.90 -3.64
N LEU A 165 -6.49 -5.61 -3.73
CA LEU A 165 -6.98 -4.71 -4.78
C LEU A 165 -6.70 -5.29 -6.17
N SER A 166 -5.46 -5.71 -6.42
CA SER A 166 -5.07 -6.27 -7.71
C SER A 166 -5.90 -7.49 -8.10
N ARG A 167 -6.14 -8.41 -7.16
CA ARG A 167 -6.91 -9.63 -7.42
C ARG A 167 -8.41 -9.41 -7.54
N LYS A 168 -8.97 -8.53 -6.70
CA LYS A 168 -10.43 -8.37 -6.58
C LYS A 168 -10.99 -7.25 -7.46
N CYS A 169 -10.19 -6.22 -7.75
CA CYS A 169 -10.61 -5.06 -8.54
C CYS A 169 -9.91 -5.01 -9.89
N LEU A 170 -8.56 -4.98 -9.93
CA LEU A 170 -7.83 -4.60 -11.13
C LEU A 170 -7.65 -5.72 -12.16
N ARG A 171 -7.53 -6.97 -11.74
CA ARG A 171 -7.15 -8.11 -12.60
C ARG A 171 -8.09 -8.32 -13.79
N ARG A 172 -9.35 -7.96 -13.65
CA ARG A 172 -10.40 -8.17 -14.67
C ARG A 172 -11.15 -6.88 -14.99
N ALA A 173 -10.62 -5.75 -14.57
CA ALA A 173 -11.26 -4.48 -14.82
C ALA A 173 -11.01 -4.01 -16.25
N ASP A 174 -12.05 -3.46 -16.85
CA ASP A 174 -12.04 -2.79 -18.12
C ASP A 174 -12.32 -1.31 -17.84
N PHE A 175 -11.31 -0.49 -18.08
CA PHE A 175 -11.38 0.95 -17.83
C PHE A 175 -11.38 1.70 -19.17
N ALA A 176 -12.51 2.30 -19.51
CA ALA A 176 -12.63 3.11 -20.73
C ALA A 176 -11.73 4.35 -20.69
N ASP A 177 -11.59 4.95 -19.50
CA ASP A 177 -10.76 6.12 -19.26
C ASP A 177 -10.28 6.19 -17.79
N ALA A 178 -9.47 7.20 -17.49
CA ALA A 178 -8.93 7.41 -16.14
C ALA A 178 -10.02 7.74 -15.10
N SER A 179 -11.11 8.39 -15.48
CA SER A 179 -12.22 8.72 -14.58
C SER A 179 -12.95 7.45 -14.13
N ILE A 180 -13.23 6.55 -15.06
CA ILE A 180 -13.84 5.23 -14.76
C ILE A 180 -12.92 4.39 -13.87
N ALA A 181 -11.60 4.39 -14.17
CA ALA A 181 -10.63 3.70 -13.32
C ALA A 181 -10.63 4.25 -11.89
N THR A 182 -10.61 5.58 -11.74
CA THR A 182 -10.68 6.27 -10.44
C THR A 182 -11.93 5.88 -9.68
N GLN A 183 -13.11 6.02 -10.29
CA GLN A 183 -14.39 5.69 -9.66
C GLN A 183 -14.46 4.24 -9.18
N GLN A 184 -13.99 3.29 -10.00
CA GLN A 184 -14.02 1.87 -9.63
C GLN A 184 -13.06 1.54 -8.50
N ILE A 185 -11.87 2.13 -8.48
CA ILE A 185 -10.89 1.94 -7.39
C ILE A 185 -11.43 2.54 -6.09
N GLU A 186 -11.98 3.74 -6.13
CA GLU A 186 -12.57 4.42 -4.95
C GLU A 186 -13.80 3.65 -4.42
N ALA A 187 -14.67 3.17 -5.29
CA ALA A 187 -15.80 2.32 -4.92
C ALA A 187 -15.33 0.99 -4.28
N PHE A 188 -14.24 0.40 -4.81
CA PHE A 188 -13.65 -0.78 -4.19
C PHE A 188 -13.09 -0.48 -2.80
N MET A 189 -12.38 0.64 -2.60
CA MET A 189 -11.88 1.04 -1.27
C MET A 189 -13.03 1.22 -0.28
N SER A 190 -14.12 1.88 -0.68
CA SER A 190 -15.31 2.04 0.13
C SER A 190 -15.95 0.70 0.52
N THR A 191 -16.12 -0.19 -0.45
CA THR A 191 -16.66 -1.55 -0.24
C THR A 191 -15.75 -2.37 0.67
N TYR A 192 -14.42 -2.30 0.47
CA TYR A 192 -13.44 -2.96 1.32
C TYR A 192 -13.55 -2.47 2.76
N ASN A 193 -13.59 -1.15 2.97
CA ASN A 193 -13.69 -0.55 4.30
C ASN A 193 -14.98 -0.91 5.03
N THR A 194 -16.07 -1.12 4.29
CA THR A 194 -17.37 -1.46 4.87
C THR A 194 -17.50 -2.94 5.23
N HIS A 195 -16.94 -3.82 4.40
CA HIS A 195 -17.27 -5.26 4.47
C HIS A 195 -16.07 -6.18 4.71
N MET A 196 -14.84 -5.71 4.51
CA MET A 196 -13.64 -6.55 4.50
C MET A 196 -12.50 -6.03 5.38
N ALA A 197 -12.61 -4.81 5.91
CA ALA A 197 -11.56 -4.23 6.74
C ALA A 197 -11.42 -4.99 8.05
N HIS A 198 -10.20 -5.39 8.34
CA HIS A 198 -9.81 -6.01 9.61
C HIS A 198 -8.28 -5.84 9.78
N PRO A 199 -7.76 -5.79 11.00
CA PRO A 199 -6.32 -5.78 11.25
C PRO A 199 -5.66 -7.01 10.63
N PHE A 200 -4.49 -6.81 9.99
CA PHE A 200 -3.73 -7.94 9.48
C PHE A 200 -2.87 -8.56 10.59
N GLU A 201 -2.83 -9.90 10.61
CA GLU A 201 -1.98 -10.65 11.51
C GLU A 201 -0.70 -11.14 10.81
N TRP A 202 0.45 -10.88 11.39
CA TRP A 202 1.74 -11.28 10.82
C TRP A 202 2.16 -12.69 11.22
N LYS A 203 1.38 -13.70 10.83
CA LYS A 203 1.55 -15.10 11.26
C LYS A 203 2.91 -15.72 10.89
N LYS A 204 3.47 -15.38 9.73
CA LYS A 204 4.77 -15.93 9.26
C LYS A 204 5.99 -15.13 9.72
N GLY A 205 5.81 -13.94 10.23
CA GLY A 205 6.88 -13.02 10.59
C GLY A 205 7.57 -13.34 11.93
N VAL A 206 6.92 -14.07 12.83
CA VAL A 206 7.46 -14.36 14.17
C VAL A 206 8.83 -15.05 14.11
N ARG A 207 9.02 -16.02 13.21
CA ARG A 207 10.34 -16.69 13.04
C ARG A 207 11.40 -15.75 12.47
N PHE A 208 11.01 -14.88 11.54
CA PHE A 208 11.90 -13.90 10.94
C PHE A 208 12.32 -12.86 11.99
N TYR A 209 11.38 -12.33 12.73
CA TYR A 209 11.59 -11.39 13.83
C TYR A 209 12.57 -11.97 14.89
N LYS A 210 12.35 -13.22 15.33
CA LYS A 210 13.24 -13.90 16.28
C LYS A 210 14.68 -13.99 15.76
N ARG A 211 14.86 -14.39 14.49
CA ARG A 211 16.18 -14.44 13.83
C ARG A 211 16.86 -13.08 13.75
N LEU A 212 16.10 -11.99 13.57
CA LEU A 212 16.65 -10.65 13.53
C LEU A 212 17.14 -10.22 14.92
N LYS A 213 16.35 -10.45 15.95
CA LYS A 213 16.74 -10.17 17.34
C LYS A 213 18.00 -10.94 17.75
N ASP A 214 18.09 -12.21 17.42
CA ASP A 214 19.26 -13.04 17.70
C ASP A 214 20.51 -12.47 16.98
N LYS A 215 20.37 -11.98 15.73
CA LYS A 215 21.48 -11.33 15.00
C LYS A 215 21.91 -10.02 15.61
N ILE A 216 20.99 -9.20 16.10
CA ILE A 216 21.30 -7.92 16.77
C ILE A 216 22.05 -8.21 18.06
N ALA A 217 21.56 -9.13 18.88
CA ALA A 217 22.20 -9.53 20.14
C ALA A 217 23.64 -10.02 19.91
N ALA A 218 23.86 -10.95 18.97
CA ALA A 218 25.18 -11.45 18.63
C ALA A 218 26.15 -10.36 18.14
N ARG A 219 25.64 -9.34 17.43
CA ARG A 219 26.46 -8.21 16.97
C ARG A 219 26.86 -7.27 18.11
N SER A 220 25.97 -7.03 19.06
CA SER A 220 26.24 -6.22 20.25
C SER A 220 27.27 -6.90 21.16
N GLU A 221 27.20 -8.21 21.32
CA GLU A 221 28.19 -8.99 22.11
C GLU A 221 29.59 -8.93 21.46
N LEU A 222 29.67 -9.02 20.13
CA LEU A 222 30.95 -8.91 19.40
C LEU A 222 31.56 -7.50 19.50
N GLN A 223 30.73 -6.44 19.55
CA GLN A 223 31.21 -5.07 19.71
C GLN A 223 31.66 -4.74 21.15
N LEU A 224 31.12 -5.43 22.16
CA LEU A 224 31.55 -5.29 23.56
C LEU A 224 32.81 -6.08 23.86
N ALA A 225 33.16 -7.06 23.04
CA ALA A 225 34.34 -7.94 23.19
C ALA A 225 35.56 -7.47 22.41
N ALA A 226 35.47 -6.39 21.60
CA ALA A 226 36.52 -5.79 20.77
C ALA A 226 36.98 -4.46 21.36
#